data_fc10135d640b6ddc90efb8c19a24d727
#
_entry.id   fc10135d640b6ddc90efb8c19a24d727
#
_cell.length_a   1.000
_cell.length_b   1.000
_cell.length_c   1.000
_cell.angle_alpha   90.00
_cell.angle_beta   90.00
_cell.angle_gamma   90.00
#
_symmetry.space_group_name_H-M   'P 1'
#
loop_
_entity.id
_entity.type
_entity.pdbx_description
1 polymer ?
#
loop_
_entity_poly.entity_id
_entity_poly.type
_entity_poly.pdbx_seq_one_letter_code
_entity_poly.pdbx_strand_id
1 'polypeptide(L)'
;MFRKEIKGGPRFLIRSTHPNVVMYGVFDTAISKDALEKAVLSLSDKHQLLNCRFETDKEGKMWYVIDEKLSPEVSTVESKDINQVLVDELKHRFDLEKGTLVRFTLLDQTTLVINCHHAICDGMSLVYLFQDIVKSLAGETVASEQKMPLFLELENIKEKVDNPISRFFIGLMNRQVKGEAIRFSDELSKKLHAKFWKEYDPQIVQFKFSKEETATIISQCKKNGVSVNSGLVTAFLYAESKLFGQKDNSDRVIITVNLRTYLKDQPRERLGYFVSTLKPSLKYDGKKTFWENAKIIHKKSKRMIEKDILKNQIVDLFSPELLDTVMLNLFGEREDKVAKKIIKKAGMYKSYATFTVANLGLIKSDDDSKQLKLKDLFGPFAVSDAMDKYISVLTINDELHFSICSDKKVVDRESILKMKKLVSQVFGEKGG
;
A
#
# COMPACT_ATOMS: atom_id res chain seq x y z
N MET A 1 4.18 6.81 -28.00
CA MET A 1 3.77 5.73 -27.06
C MET A 1 5.00 5.25 -26.31
N PHE A 2 5.03 5.40 -24.99
CA PHE A 2 6.12 4.89 -24.15
C PHE A 2 5.82 3.45 -23.71
N ARG A 3 6.86 2.59 -23.71
CA ARG A 3 6.72 1.19 -23.32
C ARG A 3 7.91 0.76 -22.44
N LYS A 4 7.62 0.13 -21.27
CA LYS A 4 8.62 -0.33 -20.30
C LYS A 4 8.26 -1.72 -19.80
N GLU A 5 9.24 -2.65 -19.80
CA GLU A 5 9.02 -4.01 -19.29
C GLU A 5 8.75 -4.03 -17.78
N ILE A 6 7.77 -4.82 -17.38
CA ILE A 6 7.36 -5.01 -15.98
C ILE A 6 8.14 -6.18 -15.39
N LYS A 7 8.93 -5.91 -14.35
CA LYS A 7 9.72 -6.90 -13.62
C LYS A 7 9.35 -6.92 -12.13
N GLY A 8 9.86 -7.89 -11.42
CA GLY A 8 9.89 -7.93 -9.96
C GLY A 8 8.53 -7.77 -9.26
N GLY A 9 8.52 -6.89 -8.27
CA GLY A 9 7.36 -6.66 -7.42
C GLY A 9 6.06 -6.30 -8.14
N PRO A 10 6.04 -5.35 -9.10
CA PRO A 10 4.85 -5.02 -9.87
C PRO A 10 4.22 -6.23 -10.60
N ARG A 11 5.01 -7.19 -11.10
CA ARG A 11 4.48 -8.38 -11.74
C ARG A 11 3.68 -9.25 -10.76
N PHE A 12 4.13 -9.40 -9.50
CA PHE A 12 3.35 -10.07 -8.46
C PHE A 12 2.00 -9.38 -8.24
N LEU A 13 1.98 -8.06 -8.21
CA LEU A 13 0.77 -7.28 -7.99
C LEU A 13 -0.22 -7.42 -9.14
N ILE A 14 0.27 -7.47 -10.38
CA ILE A 14 -0.58 -7.69 -11.57
C ILE A 14 -1.21 -9.10 -11.55
N ARG A 15 -0.52 -10.09 -10.99
CA ARG A 15 -1.04 -11.45 -10.83
C ARG A 15 -1.86 -11.64 -9.54
N SER A 16 -1.92 -10.64 -8.67
CA SER A 16 -2.70 -10.67 -7.44
C SER A 16 -4.21 -10.69 -7.72
N THR A 17 -4.96 -11.29 -6.80
CA THR A 17 -6.43 -11.31 -6.82
C THR A 17 -7.06 -10.06 -6.18
N HIS A 18 -6.25 -9.23 -5.52
CA HIS A 18 -6.67 -8.04 -4.77
C HIS A 18 -5.63 -6.91 -4.90
N PRO A 19 -5.34 -6.44 -6.11
CA PRO A 19 -4.24 -5.48 -6.36
C PRO A 19 -4.64 -4.02 -6.12
N ASN A 20 -5.80 -3.76 -5.55
CA ASN A 20 -6.35 -2.41 -5.43
C ASN A 20 -5.83 -1.71 -4.18
N VAL A 21 -5.45 -0.45 -4.34
CA VAL A 21 -5.13 0.49 -3.27
C VAL A 21 -6.14 1.62 -3.36
N VAL A 22 -6.93 1.80 -2.31
CA VAL A 22 -8.01 2.78 -2.28
C VAL A 22 -7.69 3.83 -1.22
N MET A 23 -7.95 5.09 -1.51
CA MET A 23 -7.96 6.19 -0.53
C MET A 23 -9.17 7.06 -0.76
N TYR A 24 -9.67 7.72 0.30
CA TYR A 24 -10.64 8.77 0.11
C TYR A 24 -10.30 10.03 0.90
N GLY A 25 -10.68 11.16 0.34
CA GLY A 25 -10.56 12.47 0.96
C GLY A 25 -11.91 13.18 1.00
N VAL A 26 -12.14 13.91 2.07
CA VAL A 26 -13.35 14.72 2.26
C VAL A 26 -12.97 16.19 2.09
N PHE A 27 -13.63 16.87 1.18
CA PHE A 27 -13.46 18.30 0.95
C PHE A 27 -14.44 19.12 1.78
N ASP A 28 -14.07 20.34 2.10
CA ASP A 28 -14.92 21.30 2.81
C ASP A 28 -16.00 21.95 1.91
N THR A 29 -15.82 21.84 0.58
CA THR A 29 -16.67 22.45 -0.43
C THR A 29 -17.05 21.41 -1.49
N ALA A 30 -18.26 21.53 -2.06
CA ALA A 30 -18.74 20.65 -3.11
C ALA A 30 -17.92 20.82 -4.41
N ILE A 31 -17.62 19.71 -5.06
CA ILE A 31 -16.88 19.62 -6.32
C ILE A 31 -17.84 19.07 -7.38
N SER A 32 -17.89 19.69 -8.55
CA SER A 32 -18.63 19.12 -9.67
C SER A 32 -17.82 18.01 -10.37
N LYS A 33 -18.52 17.06 -10.97
CA LYS A 33 -17.89 16.02 -11.79
C LYS A 33 -17.02 16.61 -12.88
N ASP A 34 -17.53 17.61 -13.61
CA ASP A 34 -16.82 18.27 -14.70
C ASP A 34 -15.53 18.98 -14.24
N ALA A 35 -15.56 19.61 -13.05
CA ALA A 35 -14.37 20.22 -12.47
C ALA A 35 -13.32 19.16 -12.13
N LEU A 36 -13.74 18.04 -11.54
CA LEU A 36 -12.85 16.92 -11.22
C LEU A 36 -12.26 16.29 -12.48
N GLU A 37 -13.05 16.05 -13.53
CA GLU A 37 -12.58 15.52 -14.82
C GLU A 37 -11.50 16.43 -15.43
N LYS A 38 -11.74 17.73 -15.46
CA LYS A 38 -10.75 18.71 -15.96
C LYS A 38 -9.47 18.70 -15.11
N ALA A 39 -9.61 18.65 -13.77
CA ALA A 39 -8.49 18.58 -12.87
C ALA A 39 -7.66 17.31 -13.12
N VAL A 40 -8.28 16.13 -13.18
CA VAL A 40 -7.59 14.85 -13.44
C VAL A 40 -6.86 14.87 -14.79
N LEU A 41 -7.49 15.37 -15.84
CA LEU A 41 -6.87 15.47 -17.16
C LEU A 41 -5.64 16.39 -17.16
N SER A 42 -5.70 17.50 -16.44
CA SER A 42 -4.56 18.44 -16.34
C SER A 42 -3.34 17.87 -15.62
N LEU A 43 -3.52 16.78 -14.88
CA LEU A 43 -2.45 16.12 -14.12
C LEU A 43 -1.69 15.05 -14.89
N SER A 44 -2.11 14.70 -16.11
CA SER A 44 -1.53 13.62 -16.92
C SER A 44 -0.04 13.82 -17.22
N ASP A 45 0.40 15.05 -17.40
CA ASP A 45 1.82 15.36 -17.65
C ASP A 45 2.71 15.08 -16.44
N LYS A 46 2.23 15.36 -15.24
CA LYS A 46 2.95 15.07 -14.00
C LYS A 46 2.80 13.60 -13.58
N HIS A 47 1.59 13.08 -13.64
CA HIS A 47 1.25 11.72 -13.24
C HIS A 47 1.00 10.82 -14.46
N GLN A 48 2.01 10.63 -15.30
CA GLN A 48 1.89 9.94 -16.59
C GLN A 48 1.28 8.53 -16.49
N LEU A 49 1.40 7.86 -15.31
CA LEU A 49 0.78 6.57 -15.06
C LEU A 49 -0.77 6.64 -14.94
N LEU A 50 -1.37 7.83 -14.91
CA LEU A 50 -2.82 7.99 -15.07
C LEU A 50 -3.33 7.44 -16.41
N ASN A 51 -2.49 7.53 -17.44
CA ASN A 51 -2.79 7.07 -18.80
C ASN A 51 -2.13 5.70 -19.09
N CYS A 52 -1.87 4.90 -18.05
CA CYS A 52 -1.17 3.63 -18.16
C CYS A 52 -2.15 2.47 -18.31
N ARG A 53 -1.80 1.53 -19.18
CA ARG A 53 -2.34 0.18 -19.27
C ARG A 53 -1.22 -0.84 -19.30
N PHE A 54 -1.53 -2.11 -19.19
CA PHE A 54 -0.56 -3.18 -19.36
C PHE A 54 -0.77 -3.89 -20.70
N GLU A 55 0.31 -4.36 -21.27
CA GLU A 55 0.28 -5.29 -22.40
C GLU A 55 1.04 -6.56 -22.05
N THR A 56 0.56 -7.69 -22.54
CA THR A 56 1.30 -8.95 -22.49
C THR A 56 1.67 -9.35 -23.92
N ASP A 57 2.95 -9.55 -24.21
CA ASP A 57 3.40 -9.98 -25.52
C ASP A 57 3.26 -11.50 -25.72
N LYS A 58 3.58 -11.98 -26.94
CA LYS A 58 3.48 -13.41 -27.31
C LYS A 58 4.42 -14.30 -26.50
N GLU A 59 5.46 -13.73 -25.91
CA GLU A 59 6.46 -14.41 -25.08
C GLU A 59 6.07 -14.42 -23.60
N GLY A 60 4.92 -13.77 -23.23
CA GLY A 60 4.45 -13.68 -21.86
C GLY A 60 5.12 -12.57 -21.03
N LYS A 61 5.92 -11.70 -21.64
CA LYS A 61 6.45 -10.51 -20.99
C LYS A 61 5.35 -9.47 -20.88
N MET A 62 5.36 -8.76 -19.77
CA MET A 62 4.39 -7.70 -19.50
C MET A 62 5.06 -6.33 -19.59
N TRP A 63 4.29 -5.34 -20.02
CA TRP A 63 4.77 -4.00 -20.31
C TRP A 63 3.85 -2.94 -19.73
N TYR A 64 4.41 -1.91 -19.13
CA TYR A 64 3.75 -0.63 -18.96
C TYR A 64 3.65 0.05 -20.32
N VAL A 65 2.46 0.50 -20.67
CA VAL A 65 2.23 1.28 -21.89
C VAL A 65 1.52 2.57 -21.51
N ILE A 66 2.18 3.70 -21.77
CA ILE A 66 1.57 5.01 -21.61
C ILE A 66 0.87 5.36 -22.93
N ASP A 67 -0.43 5.51 -22.88
CA ASP A 67 -1.27 5.84 -24.02
C ASP A 67 -2.08 7.11 -23.74
N GLU A 68 -1.67 8.22 -24.33
CA GLU A 68 -2.29 9.54 -24.14
C GLU A 68 -3.77 9.60 -24.56
N LYS A 69 -4.25 8.60 -25.29
CA LYS A 69 -5.67 8.48 -25.67
C LYS A 69 -6.55 7.92 -24.54
N LEU A 70 -5.93 7.32 -23.54
CA LEU A 70 -6.64 6.83 -22.36
C LEU A 70 -6.89 7.99 -21.40
N SER A 71 -8.05 7.98 -20.77
CA SER A 71 -8.39 8.90 -19.68
C SER A 71 -8.93 8.10 -18.50
N PRO A 72 -8.52 8.43 -17.27
CA PRO A 72 -9.09 7.80 -16.09
C PRO A 72 -10.61 7.99 -16.00
N GLU A 73 -11.28 6.96 -15.51
CA GLU A 73 -12.73 7.01 -15.27
C GLU A 73 -13.04 7.94 -14.08
N VAL A 74 -13.97 8.88 -14.28
CA VAL A 74 -14.56 9.71 -13.22
C VAL A 74 -16.06 9.40 -13.15
N SER A 75 -16.48 8.86 -12.02
CA SER A 75 -17.89 8.51 -11.76
C SER A 75 -18.43 9.29 -10.55
N THR A 76 -19.76 9.38 -10.46
CA THR A 76 -20.46 9.98 -9.31
C THR A 76 -21.38 8.94 -8.68
N VAL A 77 -21.45 8.96 -7.36
CA VAL A 77 -22.37 8.12 -6.57
C VAL A 77 -23.03 8.99 -5.53
N GLU A 78 -24.34 8.82 -5.36
CA GLU A 78 -25.12 9.56 -4.37
C GLU A 78 -25.63 8.62 -3.27
N SER A 79 -25.75 9.17 -2.05
CA SER A 79 -26.40 8.53 -0.90
C SER A 79 -25.98 7.10 -0.58
N LYS A 80 -24.70 6.77 -0.80
CA LYS A 80 -24.13 5.47 -0.38
C LYS A 80 -23.30 5.61 0.90
N ASP A 81 -23.30 4.56 1.71
CA ASP A 81 -22.33 4.43 2.80
C ASP A 81 -20.92 4.34 2.22
N ILE A 82 -20.00 5.18 2.70
CA ILE A 82 -18.60 5.21 2.27
C ILE A 82 -17.92 3.83 2.41
N ASN A 83 -18.24 3.06 3.45
CA ASN A 83 -17.67 1.72 3.62
C ASN A 83 -18.11 0.78 2.50
N GLN A 84 -19.34 0.89 2.01
CA GLN A 84 -19.80 0.10 0.87
C GLN A 84 -19.08 0.51 -0.41
N VAL A 85 -18.89 1.82 -0.64
CA VAL A 85 -18.11 2.32 -1.79
C VAL A 85 -16.68 1.79 -1.74
N LEU A 86 -16.03 1.85 -0.57
CA LEU A 86 -14.66 1.33 -0.40
C LEU A 86 -14.57 -0.18 -0.65
N VAL A 87 -15.55 -0.95 -0.20
CA VAL A 87 -15.61 -2.40 -0.46
C VAL A 87 -15.81 -2.68 -1.94
N ASP A 88 -16.69 -1.94 -2.62
CA ASP A 88 -16.93 -2.06 -4.06
C ASP A 88 -15.64 -1.75 -4.85
N GLU A 89 -14.93 -0.68 -4.46
CA GLU A 89 -13.66 -0.29 -5.07
C GLU A 89 -12.53 -1.29 -4.80
N LEU A 90 -12.43 -1.86 -3.60
CA LEU A 90 -11.46 -2.92 -3.31
C LEU A 90 -11.72 -4.19 -4.13
N LYS A 91 -12.98 -4.49 -4.44
CA LYS A 91 -13.40 -5.62 -5.27
C LYS A 91 -13.34 -5.33 -6.77
N HIS A 92 -13.17 -4.08 -7.17
CA HIS A 92 -13.14 -3.71 -8.58
C HIS A 92 -12.00 -4.44 -9.31
N ARG A 93 -12.31 -4.99 -10.49
CA ARG A 93 -11.33 -5.62 -11.35
C ARG A 93 -11.04 -4.73 -12.55
N PHE A 94 -9.84 -4.17 -12.59
CA PHE A 94 -9.39 -3.39 -13.74
C PHE A 94 -9.28 -4.23 -15.00
N ASP A 95 -9.66 -3.67 -16.16
CA ASP A 95 -9.27 -4.21 -17.48
C ASP A 95 -7.83 -3.78 -17.74
N LEU A 96 -6.90 -4.71 -17.57
CA LEU A 96 -5.47 -4.42 -17.56
C LEU A 96 -4.94 -3.96 -18.93
N GLU A 97 -5.59 -4.37 -20.03
CA GLU A 97 -5.12 -4.13 -21.40
C GLU A 97 -5.83 -2.96 -22.10
N LYS A 98 -7.08 -2.68 -21.75
CA LYS A 98 -7.91 -1.71 -22.45
C LYS A 98 -8.21 -0.44 -21.65
N GLY A 99 -8.29 -0.55 -20.32
CA GLY A 99 -8.65 0.56 -19.46
C GLY A 99 -7.45 1.23 -18.80
N THR A 100 -7.69 2.34 -18.14
CA THR A 100 -6.75 2.93 -17.20
C THR A 100 -6.76 2.14 -15.89
N LEU A 101 -5.67 2.25 -15.15
CA LEU A 101 -5.45 1.52 -13.90
C LEU A 101 -5.73 2.39 -12.66
N VAL A 102 -6.41 3.51 -12.88
CA VAL A 102 -6.87 4.45 -11.85
C VAL A 102 -8.30 4.86 -12.19
N ARG A 103 -9.14 4.96 -11.15
CA ARG A 103 -10.50 5.49 -11.27
C ARG A 103 -10.82 6.41 -10.09
N PHE A 104 -11.71 7.35 -10.35
CA PHE A 104 -12.14 8.37 -9.41
C PHE A 104 -13.64 8.26 -9.20
N THR A 105 -14.08 8.14 -7.95
CA THR A 105 -15.50 8.09 -7.60
C THR A 105 -15.81 9.25 -6.66
N LEU A 106 -16.64 10.18 -7.11
CA LEU A 106 -17.10 11.33 -6.33
C LEU A 106 -18.40 10.98 -5.65
N LEU A 107 -18.40 10.89 -4.33
CA LEU A 107 -19.56 10.61 -3.49
C LEU A 107 -20.09 11.92 -2.91
N ASP A 108 -21.39 12.16 -3.10
CA ASP A 108 -22.13 13.32 -2.57
C ASP A 108 -21.41 14.67 -2.79
N GLN A 109 -20.70 14.80 -3.91
CA GLN A 109 -19.95 16.00 -4.34
C GLN A 109 -18.84 16.46 -3.38
N THR A 110 -18.65 15.85 -2.22
CA THR A 110 -17.66 16.29 -1.20
C THR A 110 -16.63 15.24 -0.87
N THR A 111 -16.88 13.97 -1.20
CA THR A 111 -15.98 12.87 -0.87
C THR A 111 -15.44 12.24 -2.15
N LEU A 112 -14.15 12.36 -2.38
CA LEU A 112 -13.46 11.75 -3.50
C LEU A 112 -12.81 10.43 -3.06
N VAL A 113 -13.17 9.34 -3.73
CA VAL A 113 -12.51 8.04 -3.61
C VAL A 113 -11.62 7.82 -4.83
N ILE A 114 -10.35 7.50 -4.60
CA ILE A 114 -9.37 7.13 -5.65
C ILE A 114 -9.05 5.66 -5.46
N ASN A 115 -9.29 4.87 -6.50
CA ASN A 115 -8.87 3.47 -6.59
C ASN A 115 -7.78 3.34 -7.64
N CYS A 116 -6.65 2.73 -7.27
CA CYS A 116 -5.51 2.57 -8.14
C CYS A 116 -4.96 1.14 -8.06
N HIS A 117 -4.59 0.58 -9.22
CA HIS A 117 -3.90 -0.71 -9.26
C HIS A 117 -2.49 -0.58 -8.65
N HIS A 118 -2.16 -1.39 -7.66
CA HIS A 118 -0.95 -1.26 -6.85
C HIS A 118 0.37 -1.38 -7.65
N ALA A 119 0.34 -1.98 -8.84
CA ALA A 119 1.53 -2.04 -9.70
C ALA A 119 1.96 -0.68 -10.26
N ILE A 120 1.09 0.35 -10.21
CA ILE A 120 1.40 1.73 -10.66
C ILE A 120 1.31 2.76 -9.55
N CYS A 121 1.00 2.37 -8.32
CA CYS A 121 0.89 3.30 -7.20
C CYS A 121 1.35 2.68 -5.87
N ASP A 122 1.58 3.54 -4.90
CA ASP A 122 1.66 3.25 -3.48
C ASP A 122 0.84 4.28 -2.69
N GLY A 123 0.77 4.14 -1.37
CA GLY A 123 -0.01 5.06 -0.53
C GLY A 123 0.44 6.52 -0.67
N MET A 124 1.75 6.78 -0.73
CA MET A 124 2.26 8.15 -0.92
C MET A 124 1.92 8.72 -2.29
N SER A 125 1.89 7.88 -3.34
CA SER A 125 1.46 8.28 -4.67
C SER A 125 0.04 8.84 -4.68
N LEU A 126 -0.87 8.20 -3.95
CA LEU A 126 -2.26 8.66 -3.83
C LEU A 126 -2.36 9.96 -3.03
N VAL A 127 -1.53 10.12 -1.97
CA VAL A 127 -1.45 11.40 -1.24
C VAL A 127 -1.04 12.54 -2.19
N TYR A 128 0.01 12.35 -2.97
CA TYR A 128 0.45 13.38 -3.93
C TYR A 128 -0.62 13.67 -4.98
N LEU A 129 -1.32 12.64 -5.44
CA LEU A 129 -2.42 12.82 -6.39
C LEU A 129 -3.57 13.63 -5.77
N PHE A 130 -3.95 13.38 -4.51
CA PHE A 130 -4.93 14.20 -3.80
C PHE A 130 -4.48 15.67 -3.68
N GLN A 131 -3.23 15.90 -3.28
CA GLN A 131 -2.69 17.26 -3.16
C GLN A 131 -2.71 18.01 -4.49
N ASP A 132 -2.35 17.32 -5.59
CA ASP A 132 -2.33 17.95 -6.91
C ASP A 132 -3.75 18.17 -7.48
N ILE A 133 -4.71 17.30 -7.16
CA ILE A 133 -6.13 17.52 -7.47
C ILE A 133 -6.65 18.77 -6.74
N VAL A 134 -6.33 18.93 -5.45
CA VAL A 134 -6.70 20.16 -4.70
C VAL A 134 -6.14 21.41 -5.38
N LYS A 135 -4.85 21.41 -5.76
CA LYS A 135 -4.19 22.52 -6.47
C LYS A 135 -4.89 22.82 -7.80
N SER A 136 -5.13 21.78 -8.60
CA SER A 136 -5.77 21.95 -9.91
C SER A 136 -7.21 22.47 -9.78
N LEU A 137 -7.99 21.98 -8.82
CA LEU A 137 -9.35 22.48 -8.53
C LEU A 137 -9.34 23.92 -8.02
N ALA A 138 -8.27 24.37 -7.35
CA ALA A 138 -8.05 25.75 -6.95
C ALA A 138 -7.55 26.65 -8.10
N GLY A 139 -7.42 26.12 -9.32
CA GLY A 139 -6.95 26.86 -10.50
C GLY A 139 -5.43 27.01 -10.58
N GLU A 140 -4.66 26.30 -9.77
CA GLU A 140 -3.20 26.34 -9.82
C GLU A 140 -2.66 25.42 -10.92
N THR A 141 -1.60 25.85 -11.58
CA THR A 141 -0.88 25.02 -12.55
C THR A 141 0.01 24.02 -11.81
N VAL A 142 -0.21 22.74 -12.04
CA VAL A 142 0.64 21.67 -11.50
C VAL A 142 1.72 21.32 -12.52
N ALA A 143 2.92 21.88 -12.31
CA ALA A 143 4.03 21.68 -13.23
C ALA A 143 4.61 20.25 -13.19
N SER A 144 5.01 19.73 -14.35
CA SER A 144 5.81 18.51 -14.47
C SER A 144 7.25 18.86 -14.82
N GLU A 145 8.19 18.49 -13.96
CA GLU A 145 9.62 18.69 -14.20
C GLU A 145 10.29 17.51 -14.92
N GLN A 146 9.64 16.38 -14.97
CA GLN A 146 10.13 15.16 -15.61
C GLN A 146 9.23 14.75 -16.76
N LYS A 147 9.85 14.45 -17.90
CA LYS A 147 9.13 14.06 -19.12
C LYS A 147 8.71 12.60 -19.15
N MET A 148 9.29 11.74 -18.32
CA MET A 148 9.06 10.29 -18.35
C MET A 148 8.78 9.75 -16.95
N PRO A 149 7.93 8.71 -16.81
CA PRO A 149 7.70 8.04 -15.54
C PRO A 149 8.97 7.34 -15.08
N LEU A 150 9.24 7.40 -13.77
CA LEU A 150 10.26 6.60 -13.13
C LEU A 150 9.66 5.30 -12.57
N PHE A 151 10.46 4.26 -12.57
CA PHE A 151 10.10 2.96 -12.03
C PHE A 151 11.09 2.52 -10.96
N LEU A 152 10.61 1.73 -10.02
CA LEU A 152 11.48 1.10 -9.03
C LEU A 152 12.20 -0.07 -9.70
N GLU A 153 13.49 0.09 -9.95
CA GLU A 153 14.36 -0.89 -10.58
C GLU A 153 15.71 -0.93 -9.86
N LEU A 154 16.39 -2.08 -9.94
CA LEU A 154 17.71 -2.26 -9.31
C LEU A 154 18.73 -1.20 -9.75
N GLU A 155 18.71 -0.79 -11.02
CA GLU A 155 19.61 0.22 -11.59
C GLU A 155 19.40 1.61 -10.98
N ASN A 156 18.17 1.91 -10.52
CA ASN A 156 17.82 3.19 -9.91
C ASN A 156 18.10 3.26 -8.42
N ILE A 157 18.44 2.14 -7.77
CA ILE A 157 18.76 2.11 -6.35
C ILE A 157 20.18 2.64 -6.11
N LYS A 158 20.35 3.48 -5.07
CA LYS A 158 21.66 4.09 -4.72
C LYS A 158 22.68 3.05 -4.28
N GLU A 159 22.22 2.03 -3.56
CA GLU A 159 23.09 0.98 -3.01
C GLU A 159 22.95 -0.31 -3.81
N LYS A 160 24.04 -1.07 -3.88
CA LYS A 160 24.03 -2.38 -4.53
C LYS A 160 23.29 -3.39 -3.67
N VAL A 161 22.21 -3.94 -4.17
CA VAL A 161 21.29 -4.84 -3.45
C VAL A 161 21.70 -6.31 -3.57
N ASP A 162 22.30 -6.67 -4.67
CA ASP A 162 22.66 -8.05 -5.02
C ASP A 162 24.18 -8.29 -4.98
N ASN A 163 24.52 -9.56 -4.86
CA ASN A 163 25.91 -10.03 -4.96
C ASN A 163 25.99 -11.22 -5.92
N PRO A 164 27.21 -11.62 -6.38
CA PRO A 164 27.39 -12.73 -7.32
C PRO A 164 26.76 -14.04 -6.86
N ILE A 165 26.78 -14.31 -5.56
CA ILE A 165 26.22 -15.54 -4.99
C ILE A 165 24.69 -15.56 -5.13
N SER A 166 24.02 -14.46 -4.77
CA SER A 166 22.57 -14.37 -4.93
C SER A 166 22.14 -14.42 -6.39
N ARG A 167 22.88 -13.75 -7.30
CA ARG A 167 22.65 -13.84 -8.75
C ARG A 167 22.77 -15.27 -9.26
N PHE A 168 23.81 -16.00 -8.82
CA PHE A 168 24.01 -17.40 -9.21
C PHE A 168 22.83 -18.28 -8.77
N PHE A 169 22.41 -18.21 -7.50
CA PHE A 169 21.30 -19.02 -6.99
C PHE A 169 19.95 -18.66 -7.65
N ILE A 170 19.70 -17.38 -7.88
CA ILE A 170 18.49 -16.95 -8.61
C ILE A 170 18.54 -17.44 -10.06
N GLY A 171 19.69 -17.35 -10.71
CA GLY A 171 19.89 -17.92 -12.05
C GLY A 171 19.59 -19.41 -12.14
N LEU A 172 19.97 -20.20 -11.11
CA LEU A 172 19.58 -21.61 -11.02
C LEU A 172 18.05 -21.79 -10.86
N MET A 173 17.42 -21.00 -10.00
CA MET A 173 15.96 -21.06 -9.82
C MET A 173 15.21 -20.69 -11.11
N ASN A 174 15.64 -19.64 -11.82
CA ASN A 174 15.06 -19.24 -13.10
C ASN A 174 15.19 -20.36 -14.14
N ARG A 175 16.33 -21.06 -14.17
CA ARG A 175 16.55 -22.18 -15.13
C ARG A 175 15.64 -23.38 -14.87
N GLN A 176 15.27 -23.65 -13.61
CA GLN A 176 14.41 -24.77 -13.25
C GLN A 176 12.97 -24.65 -13.77
N VAL A 177 12.50 -23.41 -14.02
CA VAL A 177 11.16 -23.12 -14.54
C VAL A 177 11.16 -22.66 -15.99
N LYS A 178 12.34 -22.57 -16.63
CA LYS A 178 12.49 -22.10 -18.02
C LYS A 178 11.82 -23.05 -19.00
N GLY A 179 11.11 -22.49 -19.97
CA GLY A 179 10.43 -23.25 -21.05
C GLY A 179 9.04 -23.73 -20.67
N GLU A 180 8.60 -23.53 -19.47
CA GLU A 180 7.22 -23.80 -19.07
C GLU A 180 6.35 -22.57 -19.40
N ALA A 181 5.70 -22.61 -20.56
CA ALA A 181 4.77 -21.54 -20.98
C ALA A 181 3.55 -21.50 -20.05
N ILE A 182 3.71 -20.83 -18.92
CA ILE A 182 2.61 -20.63 -17.98
C ILE A 182 1.80 -19.41 -18.47
N ARG A 183 0.64 -19.68 -19.03
CA ARG A 183 -0.28 -18.61 -19.40
C ARG A 183 -1.20 -18.30 -18.23
N PHE A 184 -0.96 -17.18 -17.58
CA PHE A 184 -1.94 -16.54 -16.72
C PHE A 184 -3.03 -15.94 -17.63
N SER A 185 -4.02 -16.75 -17.98
CA SER A 185 -5.12 -16.28 -18.84
C SER A 185 -6.03 -15.31 -18.07
N ASP A 186 -6.73 -14.44 -18.79
CA ASP A 186 -7.75 -13.56 -18.20
C ASP A 186 -8.86 -14.37 -17.50
N GLU A 187 -9.23 -15.52 -18.07
CA GLU A 187 -10.20 -16.45 -17.48
C GLU A 187 -9.72 -17.00 -16.14
N LEU A 188 -8.45 -17.45 -16.04
CA LEU A 188 -7.86 -17.89 -14.77
C LEU A 188 -7.85 -16.76 -13.77
N SER A 189 -7.42 -15.56 -14.17
CA SER A 189 -7.41 -14.37 -13.31
C SER A 189 -8.80 -14.05 -12.76
N LYS A 190 -9.85 -14.10 -13.61
CA LYS A 190 -11.25 -13.92 -13.19
C LYS A 190 -11.70 -14.97 -12.20
N LYS A 191 -11.39 -16.23 -12.45
CA LYS A 191 -11.72 -17.37 -11.56
C LYS A 191 -11.07 -17.17 -10.18
N LEU A 192 -9.79 -16.83 -10.15
CA LEU A 192 -9.03 -16.63 -8.89
C LEU A 192 -9.54 -15.41 -8.11
N HIS A 193 -9.81 -14.30 -8.81
CA HIS A 193 -10.43 -13.12 -8.21
C HIS A 193 -11.78 -13.45 -7.57
N ALA A 194 -12.68 -14.11 -8.31
CA ALA A 194 -13.99 -14.50 -7.79
C ALA A 194 -13.87 -15.45 -6.56
N LYS A 195 -12.91 -16.40 -6.60
CA LYS A 195 -12.62 -17.31 -5.48
C LYS A 195 -12.19 -16.54 -4.25
N PHE A 196 -11.23 -15.62 -4.38
CA PHE A 196 -10.75 -14.82 -3.25
C PHE A 196 -11.89 -14.03 -2.59
N TRP A 197 -12.67 -13.28 -3.37
CA TRP A 197 -13.74 -12.44 -2.83
C TRP A 197 -14.96 -13.21 -2.31
N LYS A 198 -15.12 -14.47 -2.67
CA LYS A 198 -16.09 -15.38 -2.04
C LYS A 198 -15.65 -15.81 -0.64
N GLU A 199 -14.35 -15.96 -0.43
CA GLU A 199 -13.77 -16.41 0.83
C GLU A 199 -13.47 -15.26 1.79
N TYR A 200 -13.06 -14.09 1.27
CA TYR A 200 -12.70 -12.90 2.04
C TYR A 200 -13.91 -11.98 2.22
N ASP A 201 -14.30 -11.72 3.47
CA ASP A 201 -15.39 -10.78 3.82
C ASP A 201 -14.79 -9.49 4.40
N PRO A 202 -14.59 -8.43 3.58
CA PRO A 202 -13.88 -7.25 4.00
C PRO A 202 -14.64 -6.45 5.05
N GLN A 203 -13.92 -6.05 6.09
CA GLN A 203 -14.35 -5.11 7.10
C GLN A 203 -13.43 -3.91 7.11
N ILE A 204 -14.02 -2.72 7.12
CA ILE A 204 -13.31 -1.45 7.16
C ILE A 204 -13.73 -0.67 8.40
N VAL A 205 -12.75 -0.19 9.15
CA VAL A 205 -12.96 0.68 10.31
C VAL A 205 -12.03 1.86 10.21
N GLN A 206 -12.60 3.06 10.23
CA GLN A 206 -11.84 4.31 10.28
C GLN A 206 -12.08 5.01 11.61
N PHE A 207 -11.05 5.68 12.08
CA PHE A 207 -11.15 6.59 13.21
C PHE A 207 -10.00 7.60 13.18
N LYS A 208 -10.16 8.68 13.92
CA LYS A 208 -9.10 9.66 14.11
C LYS A 208 -8.91 9.98 15.59
N PHE A 209 -7.73 10.44 15.91
CA PHE A 209 -7.42 11.06 17.20
C PHE A 209 -7.47 12.58 17.04
N SER A 210 -7.97 13.26 18.08
CA SER A 210 -8.04 14.72 18.08
C SER A 210 -6.63 15.34 17.99
N LYS A 211 -6.57 16.65 17.76
CA LYS A 211 -5.30 17.40 17.76
C LYS A 211 -4.55 17.23 19.06
N GLU A 212 -5.26 17.25 20.19
CA GLU A 212 -4.69 17.10 21.53
C GLU A 212 -4.13 15.68 21.77
N GLU A 213 -4.89 14.65 21.38
CA GLU A 213 -4.45 13.26 21.45
C GLU A 213 -3.23 13.04 20.54
N THR A 214 -3.27 13.58 19.32
CA THR A 214 -2.18 13.51 18.34
C THR A 214 -0.92 14.17 18.87
N ALA A 215 -1.03 15.40 19.39
CA ALA A 215 0.08 16.14 19.99
C ALA A 215 0.69 15.36 21.19
N THR A 216 -0.16 14.74 22.01
CA THR A 216 0.26 13.90 23.14
C THR A 216 1.07 12.70 22.64
N ILE A 217 0.60 11.96 21.64
CA ILE A 217 1.31 10.81 21.07
C ILE A 217 2.69 11.24 20.53
N ILE A 218 2.74 12.32 19.75
CA ILE A 218 3.99 12.84 19.18
C ILE A 218 4.96 13.25 20.28
N SER A 219 4.48 14.00 21.29
CA SER A 219 5.28 14.48 22.42
C SER A 219 5.84 13.32 23.25
N GLN A 220 5.02 12.33 23.57
CA GLN A 220 5.43 11.17 24.35
C GLN A 220 6.45 10.31 23.59
N CYS A 221 6.26 10.08 22.29
CA CYS A 221 7.25 9.39 21.46
C CYS A 221 8.59 10.13 21.44
N LYS A 222 8.56 11.46 21.25
CA LYS A 222 9.77 12.32 21.27
C LYS A 222 10.48 12.27 22.63
N LYS A 223 9.73 12.40 23.73
CA LYS A 223 10.26 12.33 25.10
C LYS A 223 10.97 11.02 25.37
N ASN A 224 10.48 9.91 24.83
CA ASN A 224 11.05 8.57 25.02
C ASN A 224 12.08 8.16 23.96
N GLY A 225 12.43 9.06 23.02
CA GLY A 225 13.45 8.81 22.00
C GLY A 225 13.05 7.75 20.96
N VAL A 226 11.75 7.62 20.66
CA VAL A 226 11.25 6.70 19.65
C VAL A 226 10.50 7.47 18.55
N SER A 227 10.44 6.91 17.32
CA SER A 227 9.60 7.48 16.28
C SER A 227 8.11 7.21 16.56
N VAL A 228 7.24 8.09 16.08
CA VAL A 228 5.77 7.89 16.16
C VAL A 228 5.38 6.53 15.57
N ASN A 229 5.97 6.15 14.43
CA ASN A 229 5.73 4.82 13.84
C ASN A 229 6.04 3.68 14.82
N SER A 230 7.20 3.75 15.51
CA SER A 230 7.58 2.70 16.47
C SER A 230 6.68 2.71 17.71
N GLY A 231 6.26 3.88 18.18
CA GLY A 231 5.27 4.02 19.26
C GLY A 231 3.93 3.37 18.87
N LEU A 232 3.42 3.67 17.69
CA LEU A 232 2.17 3.10 17.19
C LEU A 232 2.26 1.58 16.97
N VAL A 233 3.33 1.08 16.35
CA VAL A 233 3.56 -0.38 16.21
C VAL A 233 3.57 -1.06 17.57
N THR A 234 4.21 -0.43 18.59
CA THR A 234 4.23 -0.97 19.96
C THR A 234 2.83 -0.98 20.56
N ALA A 235 2.05 0.09 20.37
CA ALA A 235 0.68 0.18 20.87
C ALA A 235 -0.24 -0.86 20.22
N PHE A 236 -0.09 -1.11 18.94
CA PHE A 236 -0.82 -2.20 18.27
C PHE A 236 -0.40 -3.57 18.79
N LEU A 237 0.89 -3.84 18.99
CA LEU A 237 1.37 -5.09 19.58
C LEU A 237 0.87 -5.28 21.02
N TYR A 238 0.82 -4.20 21.82
CA TYR A 238 0.20 -4.22 23.13
C TYR A 238 -1.28 -4.61 23.04
N ALA A 239 -2.04 -3.94 22.18
CA ALA A 239 -3.45 -4.23 21.98
C ALA A 239 -3.68 -5.68 21.51
N GLU A 240 -2.87 -6.18 20.56
CA GLU A 240 -2.90 -7.58 20.14
C GLU A 240 -2.70 -8.54 21.30
N SER A 241 -1.69 -8.29 22.15
CA SER A 241 -1.39 -9.15 23.28
C SER A 241 -2.52 -9.21 24.31
N LYS A 242 -3.28 -8.10 24.46
CA LYS A 242 -4.41 -8.00 25.40
C LYS A 242 -5.70 -8.62 24.85
N LEU A 243 -5.96 -8.47 23.55
CA LEU A 243 -7.21 -8.90 22.93
C LEU A 243 -7.17 -10.36 22.46
N PHE A 244 -6.03 -10.80 21.94
CA PHE A 244 -5.96 -12.09 21.25
C PHE A 244 -4.95 -13.07 21.89
N GLY A 245 -4.19 -12.62 22.88
CA GLY A 245 -3.17 -13.44 23.53
C GLY A 245 -2.02 -13.84 22.58
N GLN A 246 -1.39 -14.98 22.81
CA GLN A 246 -0.32 -15.50 21.96
C GLN A 246 -0.89 -16.41 20.87
N LYS A 247 -0.68 -16.02 19.62
CA LYS A 247 -0.93 -16.81 18.42
C LYS A 247 0.39 -17.12 17.71
N ASP A 248 0.41 -18.07 16.79
CA ASP A 248 1.60 -18.45 16.02
C ASP A 248 2.22 -17.29 15.22
N ASN A 249 1.42 -16.28 14.86
CA ASN A 249 1.84 -15.09 14.12
C ASN A 249 1.96 -13.82 14.99
N SER A 250 1.74 -13.90 16.31
CA SER A 250 1.65 -12.74 17.22
C SER A 250 2.91 -11.86 17.29
N ASP A 251 4.04 -12.37 16.85
CA ASP A 251 5.32 -11.64 16.75
C ASP A 251 5.66 -11.19 15.32
N ARG A 252 4.84 -11.50 14.33
CA ARG A 252 5.09 -11.16 12.93
C ARG A 252 4.30 -9.93 12.52
N VAL A 253 5.03 -8.89 12.17
CA VAL A 253 4.51 -7.61 11.72
C VAL A 253 5.11 -7.28 10.36
N ILE A 254 4.32 -6.66 9.49
CA ILE A 254 4.81 -6.10 8.24
C ILE A 254 4.82 -4.58 8.38
N ILE A 255 5.96 -3.95 8.07
CA ILE A 255 6.12 -2.50 8.07
C ILE A 255 6.42 -2.06 6.65
N THR A 256 5.62 -1.17 6.09
CA THR A 256 5.89 -0.58 4.78
C THR A 256 6.85 0.59 4.89
N VAL A 257 7.71 0.75 3.90
CA VAL A 257 8.71 1.81 3.85
C VAL A 257 8.73 2.44 2.46
N ASN A 258 8.64 3.77 2.41
CA ASN A 258 8.78 4.55 1.19
C ASN A 258 10.23 4.51 0.70
N LEU A 259 10.45 4.09 -0.55
CA LEU A 259 11.79 3.94 -1.13
C LEU A 259 12.25 5.17 -1.93
N ARG A 260 11.46 6.21 -2.09
CA ARG A 260 11.80 7.36 -2.95
C ARG A 260 13.16 7.98 -2.64
N THR A 261 13.52 8.05 -1.34
CA THR A 261 14.80 8.63 -0.90
C THR A 261 16.01 7.72 -1.17
N TYR A 262 15.77 6.43 -1.45
CA TYR A 262 16.82 5.44 -1.75
C TYR A 262 17.13 5.35 -3.25
N LEU A 263 16.40 6.08 -4.09
CA LEU A 263 16.62 6.09 -5.53
C LEU A 263 17.61 7.18 -5.93
N LYS A 264 18.40 6.90 -6.99
CA LYS A 264 19.35 7.86 -7.60
C LYS A 264 18.59 9.06 -8.14
N ASP A 265 17.60 8.77 -8.99
CA ASP A 265 16.68 9.76 -9.51
C ASP A 265 15.39 9.69 -8.69
N GLN A 266 15.22 10.65 -7.78
CA GLN A 266 14.06 10.65 -6.92
C GLN A 266 12.81 10.99 -7.73
N PRO A 267 11.74 10.13 -7.69
CA PRO A 267 10.53 10.34 -8.47
C PRO A 267 9.70 11.53 -7.99
N ARG A 268 10.18 12.26 -6.96
CA ARG A 268 9.48 13.38 -6.35
C ARG A 268 8.03 13.01 -5.98
N GLU A 269 7.11 13.95 -6.07
CA GLU A 269 5.70 13.80 -5.72
C GLU A 269 4.89 13.31 -6.93
N ARG A 270 5.05 12.01 -7.27
CA ARG A 270 4.44 11.39 -8.45
C ARG A 270 3.74 10.08 -8.16
N LEU A 271 2.79 9.76 -9.04
CA LEU A 271 2.21 8.42 -9.11
C LEU A 271 3.31 7.41 -9.50
N GLY A 272 3.38 6.30 -8.74
CA GLY A 272 4.35 5.22 -8.97
C GLY A 272 4.41 4.24 -7.80
N TYR A 273 4.96 3.07 -8.05
CA TYR A 273 5.19 2.03 -7.04
C TYR A 273 6.62 2.16 -6.48
N PHE A 274 6.76 2.78 -5.32
CA PHE A 274 8.05 3.04 -4.67
C PHE A 274 8.03 2.63 -3.19
N VAL A 275 7.49 1.45 -2.92
CA VAL A 275 7.36 0.93 -1.57
C VAL A 275 8.07 -0.42 -1.44
N SER A 276 8.61 -0.68 -0.26
CA SER A 276 9.08 -2.00 0.15
C SER A 276 8.51 -2.35 1.52
N THR A 277 8.68 -3.60 1.92
CA THR A 277 8.20 -4.10 3.20
C THR A 277 9.33 -4.69 4.02
N LEU A 278 9.27 -4.50 5.33
CA LEU A 278 10.06 -5.24 6.30
C LEU A 278 9.14 -6.20 7.05
N LYS A 279 9.67 -7.36 7.40
CA LYS A 279 8.94 -8.40 8.13
C LYS A 279 9.66 -8.75 9.44
N PRO A 280 9.77 -7.78 10.39
CA PRO A 280 10.39 -8.06 11.66
C PRO A 280 9.54 -8.99 12.52
N SER A 281 10.19 -9.89 13.26
CA SER A 281 9.58 -10.53 14.40
C SER A 281 9.66 -9.56 15.59
N LEU A 282 8.53 -8.99 15.98
CA LEU A 282 8.40 -8.01 17.06
C LEU A 282 7.39 -8.53 18.08
N LYS A 283 7.84 -8.68 19.32
CA LYS A 283 6.97 -9.18 20.41
C LYS A 283 6.84 -8.12 21.48
N TYR A 284 5.62 -7.92 21.99
CA TYR A 284 5.39 -7.16 23.21
C TYR A 284 5.72 -8.03 24.41
N ASP A 285 6.61 -7.56 25.29
CA ASP A 285 6.98 -8.23 26.53
C ASP A 285 6.17 -7.64 27.68
N GLY A 286 5.20 -8.40 28.20
CA GLY A 286 4.36 -7.97 29.30
C GLY A 286 5.07 -7.77 30.64
N LYS A 287 6.35 -8.15 30.75
CA LYS A 287 7.20 -7.91 31.93
C LYS A 287 7.89 -6.54 31.90
N LYS A 288 7.80 -5.83 30.78
CA LYS A 288 8.39 -4.51 30.56
C LYS A 288 7.31 -3.44 30.45
N THR A 289 7.69 -2.22 30.79
CA THR A 289 6.84 -1.05 30.56
C THR A 289 6.59 -0.85 29.06
N PHE A 290 5.56 -0.07 28.71
CA PHE A 290 5.26 0.27 27.32
C PHE A 290 6.46 0.91 26.61
N TRP A 291 7.13 1.87 27.27
CA TRP A 291 8.24 2.62 26.67
C TRP A 291 9.53 1.81 26.54
N GLU A 292 9.79 0.85 27.43
CA GLU A 292 10.88 -0.12 27.25
C GLU A 292 10.65 -0.98 26.02
N ASN A 293 9.42 -1.49 25.82
CA ASN A 293 9.03 -2.21 24.61
C ASN A 293 9.21 -1.32 23.37
N ALA A 294 8.74 -0.07 23.41
CA ALA A 294 8.84 0.88 22.31
C ALA A 294 10.29 1.16 21.89
N LYS A 295 11.20 1.31 22.84
CA LYS A 295 12.65 1.49 22.59
C LYS A 295 13.27 0.25 21.91
N ILE A 296 12.92 -0.94 22.37
CA ILE A 296 13.40 -2.21 21.77
C ILE A 296 12.92 -2.32 20.32
N ILE A 297 11.62 -2.10 20.10
CA ILE A 297 10.98 -2.17 18.79
C ILE A 297 11.57 -1.11 17.85
N HIS A 298 11.76 0.12 18.33
CA HIS A 298 12.37 1.21 17.58
C HIS A 298 13.78 0.85 17.10
N LYS A 299 14.65 0.39 18.03
CA LYS A 299 16.03 -0.01 17.69
C LYS A 299 16.06 -1.13 16.65
N LYS A 300 15.19 -2.13 16.80
CA LYS A 300 15.12 -3.27 15.89
C LYS A 300 14.62 -2.85 14.49
N SER A 301 13.52 -2.08 14.42
CA SER A 301 12.95 -1.60 13.16
C SER A 301 13.94 -0.68 12.42
N LYS A 302 14.57 0.27 13.12
CA LYS A 302 15.58 1.17 12.54
C LYS A 302 16.75 0.39 11.94
N ARG A 303 17.31 -0.58 12.68
CA ARG A 303 18.39 -1.43 12.16
C ARG A 303 18.00 -2.20 10.91
N MET A 304 16.75 -2.71 10.84
CA MET A 304 16.28 -3.44 9.66
C MET A 304 16.06 -2.50 8.48
N ILE A 305 15.53 -1.30 8.71
CA ILE A 305 15.40 -0.29 7.65
C ILE A 305 16.78 0.00 7.04
N GLU A 306 17.78 0.27 7.88
CA GLU A 306 19.14 0.60 7.44
C GLU A 306 19.84 -0.55 6.68
N LYS A 307 19.57 -1.81 7.03
CA LYS A 307 20.33 -2.96 6.52
C LYS A 307 19.60 -3.80 5.48
N ASP A 308 18.26 -3.86 5.55
CA ASP A 308 17.50 -4.91 4.87
C ASP A 308 16.43 -4.38 3.92
N ILE A 309 16.08 -3.09 3.98
CA ILE A 309 14.93 -2.56 3.23
C ILE A 309 15.05 -2.75 1.72
N LEU A 310 16.26 -2.63 1.20
CA LEU A 310 16.51 -2.76 -0.23
C LEU A 310 16.65 -4.21 -0.69
N LYS A 311 16.88 -5.16 0.23
CA LYS A 311 17.12 -6.58 -0.12
C LYS A 311 15.92 -7.22 -0.81
N ASN A 312 14.72 -6.73 -0.57
CA ASN A 312 13.52 -7.25 -1.24
C ASN A 312 13.53 -6.96 -2.74
N GLN A 313 14.27 -5.95 -3.21
CA GLN A 313 14.35 -5.59 -4.62
C GLN A 313 15.11 -6.65 -5.45
N ILE A 314 15.75 -7.62 -4.80
CA ILE A 314 16.32 -8.79 -5.46
C ILE A 314 15.29 -9.59 -6.29
N VAL A 315 14.01 -9.40 -6.03
CA VAL A 315 12.90 -9.98 -6.79
C VAL A 315 12.94 -9.57 -8.28
N ASP A 316 13.58 -8.44 -8.61
CA ASP A 316 13.76 -7.98 -9.99
C ASP A 316 14.68 -8.90 -10.82
N LEU A 317 15.45 -9.78 -10.15
CA LEU A 317 16.27 -10.80 -10.80
C LEU A 317 15.50 -12.08 -11.12
N PHE A 318 14.27 -12.22 -10.63
CA PHE A 318 13.43 -13.37 -10.93
C PHE A 318 12.88 -13.26 -12.35
N SER A 319 12.94 -14.38 -13.09
CA SER A 319 12.33 -14.40 -14.43
C SER A 319 10.80 -14.31 -14.35
N PRO A 320 10.16 -13.83 -15.42
CA PRO A 320 8.69 -13.82 -15.52
C PRO A 320 8.05 -15.17 -15.21
N GLU A 321 8.64 -16.25 -15.71
CA GLU A 321 8.16 -17.62 -15.51
C GLU A 321 8.24 -18.04 -14.02
N LEU A 322 9.34 -17.68 -13.35
CA LEU A 322 9.48 -17.99 -11.92
C LEU A 322 8.46 -17.22 -11.09
N LEU A 323 8.25 -15.93 -11.39
CA LEU A 323 7.24 -15.10 -10.70
C LEU A 323 5.82 -15.65 -10.90
N ASP A 324 5.47 -16.01 -12.12
CA ASP A 324 4.15 -16.59 -12.44
C ASP A 324 3.99 -17.98 -11.79
N THR A 325 5.05 -18.80 -11.76
CA THR A 325 5.04 -20.11 -11.06
C THR A 325 4.80 -19.93 -9.55
N VAL A 326 5.44 -18.94 -8.92
CA VAL A 326 5.22 -18.63 -7.51
C VAL A 326 3.77 -18.24 -7.26
N MET A 327 3.17 -17.39 -8.11
CA MET A 327 1.77 -16.99 -7.96
C MET A 327 0.79 -18.14 -8.17
N LEU A 328 0.99 -18.98 -9.20
CA LEU A 328 0.15 -20.16 -9.42
C LEU A 328 0.25 -21.17 -8.26
N ASN A 329 1.45 -21.34 -7.69
CA ASN A 329 1.62 -22.20 -6.53
C ASN A 329 0.90 -21.61 -5.30
N LEU A 330 0.95 -20.28 -5.10
CA LEU A 330 0.26 -19.59 -4.03
C LEU A 330 -1.26 -19.78 -4.10
N PHE A 331 -1.82 -19.76 -5.31
CA PHE A 331 -3.26 -19.96 -5.55
C PHE A 331 -3.69 -21.42 -5.61
N GLY A 332 -2.75 -22.37 -5.49
CA GLY A 332 -3.02 -23.81 -5.55
C GLY A 332 -3.32 -24.34 -6.96
N GLU A 333 -3.03 -23.56 -8.00
CA GLU A 333 -3.20 -23.96 -9.41
C GLU A 333 -1.98 -24.72 -9.97
N ARG A 334 -0.90 -24.77 -9.20
CA ARG A 334 0.33 -25.49 -9.56
C ARG A 334 1.10 -25.89 -8.31
N GLU A 335 1.75 -27.07 -8.36
CA GLU A 335 2.71 -27.51 -7.35
C GLU A 335 4.14 -27.41 -7.88
N ASP A 336 4.96 -26.57 -7.25
CA ASP A 336 6.38 -26.42 -7.55
C ASP A 336 7.22 -26.31 -6.27
N LYS A 337 8.32 -27.07 -6.18
CA LYS A 337 9.16 -27.11 -4.98
C LYS A 337 9.94 -25.82 -4.74
N VAL A 338 10.37 -25.14 -5.81
CA VAL A 338 11.11 -23.87 -5.72
C VAL A 338 10.13 -22.78 -5.28
N ALA A 339 8.97 -22.70 -5.92
CA ALA A 339 7.92 -21.77 -5.56
C ALA A 339 7.48 -21.92 -4.10
N LYS A 340 7.25 -23.15 -3.61
CA LYS A 340 6.93 -23.42 -2.18
C LYS A 340 7.98 -22.85 -1.23
N LYS A 341 9.28 -23.00 -1.56
CA LYS A 341 10.39 -22.46 -0.74
C LYS A 341 10.36 -20.92 -0.74
N ILE A 342 10.16 -20.32 -1.91
CA ILE A 342 10.06 -18.85 -2.05
C ILE A 342 8.87 -18.31 -1.24
N ILE A 343 7.67 -18.88 -1.41
CA ILE A 343 6.44 -18.51 -0.68
C ILE A 343 6.68 -18.57 0.85
N LYS A 344 7.25 -19.66 1.33
CA LYS A 344 7.55 -19.84 2.76
C LYS A 344 8.55 -18.79 3.27
N LYS A 345 9.66 -18.58 2.54
CA LYS A 345 10.71 -17.60 2.91
C LYS A 345 10.21 -16.16 2.82
N ALA A 346 9.39 -15.87 1.83
CA ALA A 346 8.81 -14.53 1.63
C ALA A 346 7.60 -14.24 2.55
N GLY A 347 7.10 -15.22 3.31
CA GLY A 347 5.91 -15.06 4.14
C GLY A 347 4.68 -14.69 3.31
N MET A 348 4.46 -15.39 2.20
CA MET A 348 3.34 -15.18 1.28
C MET A 348 2.25 -16.24 1.49
N TYR A 349 1.87 -16.51 2.71
CA TYR A 349 0.82 -17.49 3.04
C TYR A 349 -0.17 -16.87 4.03
N LYS A 350 -1.35 -17.48 4.08
CA LYS A 350 -2.49 -16.99 4.88
C LYS A 350 -2.09 -16.77 6.35
N SER A 351 -2.49 -15.62 6.88
CA SER A 351 -2.21 -15.20 8.27
C SER A 351 -0.72 -15.31 8.67
N TYR A 352 0.17 -14.99 7.72
CA TYR A 352 1.60 -14.92 8.03
C TYR A 352 1.90 -13.89 9.12
N ALA A 353 1.28 -12.71 9.04
CA ALA A 353 1.49 -11.61 9.99
C ALA A 353 0.20 -11.26 10.73
N THR A 354 0.32 -10.83 11.97
CA THR A 354 -0.83 -10.34 12.74
C THR A 354 -1.36 -9.01 12.21
N PHE A 355 -0.46 -8.14 11.73
CA PHE A 355 -0.85 -6.92 11.01
C PHE A 355 0.25 -6.37 10.12
N THR A 356 -0.17 -5.56 9.16
CA THR A 356 0.70 -4.64 8.41
C THR A 356 0.46 -3.22 8.89
N VAL A 357 1.53 -2.42 9.02
CA VAL A 357 1.42 -0.98 9.25
C VAL A 357 1.99 -0.22 8.06
N ALA A 358 1.16 0.64 7.47
CA ALA A 358 1.52 1.61 6.46
C ALA A 358 1.38 3.03 7.05
N ASN A 359 2.48 3.58 7.55
CA ASN A 359 2.47 4.94 8.09
C ASN A 359 3.00 5.92 7.03
N LEU A 360 2.12 6.77 6.52
CA LEU A 360 2.43 7.78 5.51
C LEU A 360 3.03 9.07 6.10
N GLY A 361 3.04 9.19 7.43
CA GLY A 361 3.59 10.36 8.13
C GLY A 361 2.69 11.59 8.08
N LEU A 362 3.33 12.76 8.23
CA LEU A 362 2.65 14.05 8.19
C LEU A 362 2.40 14.47 6.73
N ILE A 363 1.14 14.63 6.39
CA ILE A 363 0.69 15.18 5.12
C ILE A 363 0.53 16.69 5.31
N LYS A 364 1.32 17.45 4.59
CA LYS A 364 1.19 18.91 4.63
C LYS A 364 -0.14 19.27 3.97
N SER A 365 -1.01 19.94 4.70
CA SER A 365 -2.15 20.63 4.14
C SER A 365 -1.62 21.88 3.42
N ASP A 366 -2.20 22.16 2.26
CA ASP A 366 -1.90 23.42 1.57
C ASP A 366 -2.38 24.63 2.40
N ASP A 367 -1.79 25.79 2.10
CA ASP A 367 -1.98 27.08 2.76
C ASP A 367 -3.47 27.37 3.10
N ASP A 368 -3.70 27.93 4.29
CA ASP A 368 -5.03 28.32 4.81
C ASP A 368 -5.78 29.35 3.94
N SER A 369 -5.11 29.94 2.97
CA SER A 369 -5.68 30.93 2.04
C SER A 369 -6.50 30.32 0.90
N LYS A 370 -6.57 28.99 0.73
CA LYS A 370 -7.23 28.34 -0.41
C LYS A 370 -8.73 28.19 -0.21
N GLN A 371 -9.47 28.40 -1.33
CA GLN A 371 -10.94 28.25 -1.36
C GLN A 371 -11.41 26.79 -1.19
N LEU A 372 -10.55 25.80 -1.47
CA LEU A 372 -10.85 24.38 -1.35
C LEU A 372 -9.83 23.71 -0.44
N LYS A 373 -10.30 23.05 0.61
CA LYS A 373 -9.47 22.34 1.57
C LYS A 373 -9.82 20.85 1.67
N LEU A 374 -8.78 20.03 1.76
CA LEU A 374 -8.94 18.62 2.14
C LEU A 374 -9.09 18.54 3.67
N LYS A 375 -10.32 18.32 4.11
CA LYS A 375 -10.69 18.26 5.53
C LYS A 375 -10.23 16.99 6.19
N ASP A 376 -10.49 15.85 5.55
CA ASP A 376 -10.12 14.53 6.04
C ASP A 376 -9.49 13.72 4.90
N LEU A 377 -8.55 12.84 5.23
CA LEU A 377 -7.94 11.89 4.31
C LEU A 377 -7.78 10.54 5.02
N PHE A 378 -8.28 9.46 4.42
CA PHE A 378 -8.22 8.12 4.96
C PHE A 378 -7.67 7.12 3.95
N GLY A 379 -6.92 6.16 4.42
CA GLY A 379 -6.28 5.13 3.62
C GLY A 379 -4.74 5.18 3.74
N PRO A 380 -4.01 4.43 2.89
CA PRO A 380 -4.56 3.54 1.88
C PRO A 380 -5.32 2.35 2.49
N PHE A 381 -6.42 1.98 1.86
CA PHE A 381 -7.12 0.73 2.12
C PHE A 381 -6.57 -0.31 1.16
N ALA A 382 -6.19 -1.46 1.70
CA ALA A 382 -5.77 -2.62 0.93
C ALA A 382 -6.13 -3.88 1.72
N VAL A 383 -6.26 -4.99 1.03
CA VAL A 383 -6.57 -6.29 1.64
C VAL A 383 -5.54 -7.33 1.25
N SER A 384 -5.34 -8.31 2.10
CA SER A 384 -4.55 -9.51 1.81
C SER A 384 -4.89 -10.59 2.83
N ASP A 385 -4.86 -11.83 2.42
CA ASP A 385 -4.97 -12.97 3.33
C ASP A 385 -3.66 -13.31 4.06
N ALA A 386 -2.55 -12.72 3.65
CA ALA A 386 -1.26 -12.89 4.32
C ALA A 386 -1.15 -12.16 5.67
N MET A 387 -2.13 -11.34 6.04
CA MET A 387 -2.18 -10.62 7.31
C MET A 387 -3.60 -10.58 7.88
N ASP A 388 -3.70 -10.60 9.21
CA ASP A 388 -5.01 -10.52 9.86
C ASP A 388 -5.61 -9.10 9.75
N LYS A 389 -4.76 -8.06 9.73
CA LYS A 389 -5.16 -6.65 9.64
C LYS A 389 -4.19 -5.84 8.79
N TYR A 390 -4.71 -4.98 7.94
CA TYR A 390 -3.97 -3.92 7.28
C TYR A 390 -4.31 -2.58 7.94
N ILE A 391 -3.33 -1.93 8.54
CA ILE A 391 -3.46 -0.68 9.29
C ILE A 391 -2.71 0.39 8.54
N SER A 392 -3.41 1.40 8.06
CA SER A 392 -2.78 2.60 7.54
C SER A 392 -2.94 3.78 8.51
N VAL A 393 -1.94 4.63 8.54
CA VAL A 393 -1.86 5.80 9.42
C VAL A 393 -1.33 6.98 8.63
N LEU A 394 -1.93 8.13 8.80
CA LEU A 394 -1.40 9.41 8.33
C LEU A 394 -1.78 10.53 9.30
N THR A 395 -1.06 11.62 9.26
CA THR A 395 -1.41 12.83 10.01
C THR A 395 -1.76 13.93 9.00
N ILE A 396 -2.94 14.49 9.11
CA ILE A 396 -3.40 15.65 8.34
C ILE A 396 -4.12 16.62 9.28
N ASN A 397 -3.99 17.92 9.07
CA ASN A 397 -4.62 18.96 9.89
C ASN A 397 -4.40 18.77 11.41
N ASP A 398 -3.21 18.29 11.79
CA ASP A 398 -2.80 17.95 13.17
C ASP A 398 -3.56 16.77 13.80
N GLU A 399 -4.35 16.02 13.05
CA GLU A 399 -5.06 14.84 13.51
C GLU A 399 -4.47 13.55 12.91
N LEU A 400 -4.27 12.53 13.74
CA LEU A 400 -3.88 11.18 13.30
C LEU A 400 -5.12 10.43 12.80
N HIS A 401 -5.11 10.04 11.54
CA HIS A 401 -6.15 9.27 10.88
C HIS A 401 -5.71 7.83 10.74
N PHE A 402 -6.61 6.92 11.09
CA PHE A 402 -6.40 5.47 11.03
C PHE A 402 -7.43 4.82 10.13
N SER A 403 -6.95 3.90 9.31
CA SER A 403 -7.80 3.04 8.48
C SER A 403 -7.39 1.59 8.69
N ILE A 404 -8.32 0.72 9.06
CA ILE A 404 -8.07 -0.69 9.31
C ILE A 404 -8.95 -1.52 8.39
N CYS A 405 -8.31 -2.39 7.58
CA CYS A 405 -8.96 -3.42 6.81
C CYS A 405 -8.68 -4.79 7.43
N SER A 406 -9.68 -5.64 7.53
CA SER A 406 -9.55 -7.02 7.98
C SER A 406 -10.61 -7.91 7.33
N ASP A 407 -10.41 -9.22 7.39
CA ASP A 407 -11.49 -10.19 7.13
C ASP A 407 -12.35 -10.32 8.39
N LYS A 408 -13.66 -10.12 8.28
CA LYS A 408 -14.61 -10.29 9.40
C LYS A 408 -14.54 -11.68 10.04
N LYS A 409 -14.16 -12.69 9.27
CA LYS A 409 -14.00 -14.07 9.74
C LYS A 409 -12.76 -14.27 10.61
N VAL A 410 -11.79 -13.34 10.55
CA VAL A 410 -10.52 -13.41 11.28
C VAL A 410 -10.52 -12.46 12.48
N VAL A 411 -11.03 -11.23 12.29
CA VAL A 411 -11.09 -10.20 13.33
C VAL A 411 -12.45 -9.52 13.27
N ASP A 412 -13.19 -9.51 14.36
CA ASP A 412 -14.48 -8.82 14.43
C ASP A 412 -14.34 -7.32 14.67
N ARG A 413 -15.39 -6.57 14.32
CA ARG A 413 -15.41 -5.10 14.44
C ARG A 413 -15.23 -4.61 15.89
N GLU A 414 -15.80 -5.31 16.85
CA GLU A 414 -15.72 -4.94 18.27
C GLU A 414 -14.28 -5.02 18.77
N SER A 415 -13.54 -6.05 18.36
CA SER A 415 -12.11 -6.19 18.65
C SER A 415 -11.28 -5.04 18.10
N ILE A 416 -11.59 -4.54 16.89
CA ILE A 416 -10.91 -3.36 16.32
C ILE A 416 -11.23 -2.09 17.13
N LEU A 417 -12.46 -1.91 17.56
CA LEU A 417 -12.85 -0.78 18.39
C LEU A 417 -12.22 -0.82 19.80
N LYS A 418 -12.10 -2.02 20.38
CA LYS A 418 -11.33 -2.22 21.61
C LYS A 418 -9.84 -1.93 21.42
N MET A 419 -9.28 -2.30 20.28
CA MET A 419 -7.88 -1.98 19.92
C MET A 419 -7.67 -0.46 19.87
N LYS A 420 -8.56 0.32 19.21
CA LYS A 420 -8.52 1.79 19.24
C LYS A 420 -8.40 2.32 20.68
N LYS A 421 -9.29 1.85 21.59
CA LYS A 421 -9.30 2.26 22.98
C LYS A 421 -7.98 1.96 23.69
N LEU A 422 -7.44 0.75 23.51
CA LEU A 422 -6.16 0.35 24.11
C LEU A 422 -4.98 1.18 23.57
N VAL A 423 -4.97 1.49 22.26
CA VAL A 423 -3.94 2.33 21.63
C VAL A 423 -4.00 3.77 22.20
N SER A 424 -5.19 4.34 22.39
CA SER A 424 -5.32 5.67 23.02
C SER A 424 -4.83 5.67 24.48
N GLN A 425 -5.20 4.65 25.25
CA GLN A 425 -4.87 4.56 26.68
C GLN A 425 -3.36 4.57 26.96
N VAL A 426 -2.56 3.80 26.20
CA VAL A 426 -1.11 3.68 26.46
C VAL A 426 -0.33 4.98 26.25
N PHE A 427 -0.89 5.94 25.51
CA PHE A 427 -0.28 7.26 25.34
C PHE A 427 -0.83 8.30 26.33
N GLY A 428 -2.06 8.10 26.84
CA GLY A 428 -2.70 8.99 27.82
C GLY A 428 -2.31 8.71 29.27
N GLU A 429 -1.82 7.52 29.59
CA GLU A 429 -1.34 7.19 30.92
C GLU A 429 -0.08 8.00 31.24
N LYS A 430 -0.16 8.89 32.24
CA LYS A 430 1.01 9.56 32.83
C LYS A 430 1.93 8.44 33.31
N GLY A 431 3.07 8.28 32.64
CA GLY A 431 3.98 7.16 32.80
C GLY A 431 4.18 6.72 34.24
N GLY A 432 3.83 5.46 34.51
CA GLY A 432 4.28 4.69 35.63
C GLY A 432 5.58 3.99 35.27
#